data_e2395b364abdb557848c82ae0c4b6e19
#
_entry.id   e2395b364abdb557848c82ae0c4b6e19
#
_cell.length_a   1.000
_cell.length_b   1.000
_cell.length_c   1.000
_cell.angle_alpha   90.00
_cell.angle_beta   90.00
_cell.angle_gamma   90.00
#
_symmetry.space_group_name_H-M   'P 1'
#
loop_
_entity.id
_entity.type
_entity.pdbx_description
1 polymer ?
#
loop_
_entity_poly.entity_id
_entity_poly.type
_entity_poly.pdbx_seq_one_letter_code
_entity_poly.pdbx_strand_id
1 'polypeptide(L)'
;MKEYKLSEILTIKNGRDYKNLKNGLYPVYGSGGLMCTVDNYLYERPSVLLPRKGTLSNIQFADSPFWTVDTLYYTEIDNHLADPYYLYYYLKQLDLTQLNSGTGVPSMTFDSYYNIKVNLPNIHEQRAVGQFLSVLDDKIQLNKRINDNLRASRAQSQTQFELCRGAAVNADVSPNLLTLDRSSTKVKVRRAA
;
A
#
# COMPACT_ATOMS: atom_id res chain seq x y z
N MET A 1 -14.89 -27.68 -8.42
CA MET A 1 -15.32 -26.38 -7.86
C MET A 1 -16.68 -26.56 -7.20
N LYS A 2 -16.89 -25.90 -6.05
CA LYS A 2 -18.16 -25.89 -5.32
C LYS A 2 -18.65 -24.46 -5.16
N GLU A 3 -19.95 -24.22 -5.42
CA GLU A 3 -20.57 -22.90 -5.24
C GLU A 3 -20.91 -22.69 -3.76
N TYR A 4 -20.59 -21.51 -3.25
CA TYR A 4 -20.93 -21.03 -1.92
C TYR A 4 -21.47 -19.62 -2.01
N LYS A 5 -22.32 -19.22 -1.06
CA LYS A 5 -22.57 -17.81 -0.77
C LYS A 5 -21.46 -17.28 0.16
N LEU A 6 -21.14 -15.99 0.07
CA LEU A 6 -20.16 -15.40 1.00
C LEU A 6 -20.59 -15.55 2.47
N SER A 7 -21.91 -15.56 2.75
CA SER A 7 -22.43 -15.81 4.10
C SER A 7 -22.08 -17.18 4.68
N GLU A 8 -21.71 -18.15 3.84
CA GLU A 8 -21.34 -19.50 4.27
C GLU A 8 -19.86 -19.63 4.62
N ILE A 9 -19.02 -18.72 4.13
CA ILE A 9 -17.55 -18.82 4.20
C ILE A 9 -16.90 -17.69 5.01
N LEU A 10 -17.64 -16.62 5.31
CA LEU A 10 -17.11 -15.48 6.08
C LEU A 10 -18.20 -14.76 6.90
N THR A 11 -17.76 -14.05 7.91
CA THR A 11 -18.59 -13.10 8.66
C THR A 11 -18.07 -11.69 8.45
N ILE A 12 -18.97 -10.76 8.06
CA ILE A 12 -18.64 -9.36 7.85
C ILE A 12 -18.81 -8.59 9.16
N LYS A 13 -17.84 -7.74 9.49
CA LYS A 13 -17.83 -6.89 10.68
C LYS A 13 -17.66 -5.42 10.29
N ASN A 14 -18.22 -4.53 11.11
CA ASN A 14 -18.05 -3.09 10.94
C ASN A 14 -16.68 -2.63 11.42
N GLY A 15 -16.08 -1.69 10.69
CA GLY A 15 -14.98 -0.88 11.21
C GLY A 15 -15.45 0.05 12.34
N ARG A 16 -14.51 0.68 13.03
CA ARG A 16 -14.73 1.56 14.19
C ARG A 16 -13.96 2.86 14.06
N ASP A 17 -14.43 3.91 14.73
CA ASP A 17 -13.68 5.16 14.85
C ASP A 17 -12.34 4.93 15.56
N TYR A 18 -11.29 5.56 15.04
CA TYR A 18 -9.90 5.46 15.53
C TYR A 18 -9.39 6.73 16.21
N LYS A 19 -10.21 7.81 16.26
CA LYS A 19 -9.77 9.15 16.73
C LYS A 19 -9.26 9.17 18.16
N ASN A 20 -9.71 8.22 18.99
CA ASN A 20 -9.28 8.10 20.39
C ASN A 20 -8.01 7.26 20.57
N LEU A 21 -7.46 6.71 19.48
CA LEU A 21 -6.23 5.92 19.49
C LEU A 21 -5.02 6.84 19.29
N LYS A 22 -3.88 6.45 19.86
CA LYS A 22 -2.61 7.14 19.68
C LYS A 22 -1.90 6.64 18.43
N ASN A 23 -0.93 7.41 17.94
CA ASN A 23 -0.04 6.94 16.87
C ASN A 23 0.72 5.69 17.32
N GLY A 24 0.85 4.71 16.43
CA GLY A 24 1.48 3.43 16.72
C GLY A 24 1.88 2.66 15.46
N LEU A 25 1.86 1.33 15.54
CA LEU A 25 2.39 0.45 14.49
C LEU A 25 1.31 -0.18 13.60
N TYR A 26 0.05 -0.19 14.04
CA TYR A 26 -1.01 -0.90 13.33
C TYR A 26 -1.66 -0.02 12.26
N PRO A 27 -1.74 -0.47 11.00
CA PRO A 27 -2.32 0.30 9.92
C PRO A 27 -3.83 0.49 10.11
N VAL A 28 -4.31 1.69 9.78
CA VAL A 28 -5.74 2.05 9.73
C VAL A 28 -6.16 2.15 8.28
N TYR A 29 -7.14 1.35 7.88
CA TYR A 29 -7.67 1.34 6.53
C TYR A 29 -9.04 2.04 6.45
N GLY A 30 -9.20 2.83 5.40
CA GLY A 30 -10.46 3.38 4.96
C GLY A 30 -10.79 2.92 3.54
N SER A 31 -11.96 3.30 2.99
CA SER A 31 -12.35 2.93 1.62
C SER A 31 -11.38 3.43 0.54
N GLY A 32 -10.61 4.47 0.81
CA GLY A 32 -9.55 4.98 -0.09
C GLY A 32 -8.19 4.28 0.03
N GLY A 33 -7.97 3.45 1.04
CA GLY A 33 -6.69 2.79 1.32
C GLY A 33 -6.16 3.07 2.73
N LEU A 34 -4.85 2.89 2.92
CA LEU A 34 -4.14 3.19 4.16
C LEU A 34 -4.24 4.68 4.51
N MET A 35 -4.65 4.99 5.74
CA MET A 35 -4.85 6.36 6.23
C MET A 35 -3.74 6.82 7.18
N CYS A 36 -3.46 6.02 8.22
CA CYS A 36 -2.48 6.32 9.27
C CYS A 36 -2.11 5.03 10.01
N THR A 37 -1.38 5.15 11.12
CA THR A 37 -1.09 4.04 12.02
C THR A 37 -1.48 4.37 13.45
N VAL A 38 -1.94 3.37 14.22
CA VAL A 38 -2.42 3.51 15.59
C VAL A 38 -1.75 2.50 16.53
N ASP A 39 -1.92 2.70 17.83
CA ASP A 39 -1.31 1.88 18.90
C ASP A 39 -2.11 0.62 19.26
N ASN A 40 -3.28 0.43 18.63
CA ASN A 40 -4.12 -0.73 18.85
C ASN A 40 -4.67 -1.28 17.53
N TYR A 41 -5.12 -2.53 17.54
CA TYR A 41 -5.70 -3.18 16.38
C TYR A 41 -7.14 -3.64 16.66
N LEU A 42 -7.93 -3.76 15.59
CA LEU A 42 -9.32 -4.23 15.65
C LEU A 42 -9.40 -5.74 15.36
N TYR A 43 -8.52 -6.23 14.49
CA TYR A 43 -8.44 -7.63 14.09
C TYR A 43 -7.00 -7.99 13.71
N GLU A 44 -6.59 -9.25 14.00
CA GLU A 44 -5.19 -9.67 13.87
C GLU A 44 -4.92 -10.73 12.81
N ARG A 45 -5.98 -11.30 12.21
CA ARG A 45 -5.85 -12.35 11.20
C ARG A 45 -5.99 -11.79 9.79
N PRO A 46 -5.51 -12.52 8.75
CA PRO A 46 -5.75 -12.13 7.37
C PRO A 46 -7.23 -11.90 7.09
N SER A 47 -7.52 -10.78 6.44
CA SER A 47 -8.89 -10.34 6.18
C SER A 47 -9.02 -9.65 4.84
N VAL A 48 -10.10 -9.93 4.13
CA VAL A 48 -10.52 -9.15 2.98
C VAL A 48 -11.34 -7.97 3.47
N LEU A 49 -10.93 -6.77 3.08
CA LEU A 49 -11.57 -5.52 3.48
C LEU A 49 -12.51 -5.07 2.37
N LEU A 50 -13.79 -4.97 2.73
CA LEU A 50 -14.89 -4.72 1.78
C LEU A 50 -15.40 -3.28 1.92
N PRO A 51 -15.44 -2.49 0.85
CA PRO A 51 -15.97 -1.12 0.90
C PRO A 51 -17.44 -1.09 1.33
N ARG A 52 -17.74 -0.29 2.35
CA ARG A 52 -19.11 0.04 2.76
C ARG A 52 -19.65 1.24 2.01
N LYS A 53 -18.82 2.28 1.84
CA LYS A 53 -19.19 3.55 1.18
C LYS A 53 -18.02 4.05 0.34
N GLY A 54 -18.32 4.75 -0.74
CA GLY A 54 -17.35 5.38 -1.62
C GLY A 54 -16.95 4.48 -2.79
N THR A 55 -15.66 4.25 -3.01
CA THR A 55 -15.16 3.47 -4.15
C THR A 55 -15.38 1.96 -3.93
N LEU A 56 -16.49 1.42 -4.42
CA LEU A 56 -16.88 0.02 -4.19
C LEU A 56 -15.95 -1.00 -4.84
N SER A 57 -15.22 -0.62 -5.89
CA SER A 57 -14.23 -1.48 -6.55
C SER A 57 -12.92 -1.62 -5.76
N ASN A 58 -12.71 -0.81 -4.71
CA ASN A 58 -11.46 -0.81 -3.95
C ASN A 58 -11.48 -1.86 -2.83
N ILE A 59 -11.54 -3.14 -3.19
CA ILE A 59 -11.35 -4.23 -2.25
C ILE A 59 -9.87 -4.25 -1.84
N GLN A 60 -9.62 -4.30 -0.52
CA GLN A 60 -8.30 -4.28 0.06
C GLN A 60 -8.04 -5.58 0.83
N PHE A 61 -6.79 -5.81 1.19
CA PHE A 61 -6.37 -6.97 1.96
C PHE A 61 -5.44 -6.54 3.10
N ALA A 62 -5.65 -7.10 4.28
CA ALA A 62 -4.75 -6.97 5.41
C ALA A 62 -4.33 -8.37 5.86
N ASP A 63 -3.02 -8.61 5.95
CA ASP A 63 -2.41 -9.88 6.35
C ASP A 63 -1.78 -9.83 7.76
N SER A 64 -1.76 -8.66 8.35
CA SER A 64 -1.20 -8.36 9.68
C SER A 64 -2.25 -7.65 10.55
N PRO A 65 -2.05 -7.50 11.87
CA PRO A 65 -3.00 -6.79 12.72
C PRO A 65 -3.28 -5.37 12.22
N PHE A 66 -4.56 -4.99 12.15
CA PHE A 66 -5.01 -3.75 11.54
C PHE A 66 -6.24 -3.15 12.22
N TRP A 67 -6.56 -1.92 11.83
CA TRP A 67 -7.80 -1.22 12.16
C TRP A 67 -8.54 -0.81 10.88
N THR A 68 -9.88 -0.82 10.89
CA THR A 68 -10.71 -0.27 9.81
C THR A 68 -11.67 0.78 10.35
N VAL A 69 -11.91 1.83 9.56
CA VAL A 69 -12.91 2.85 9.85
C VAL A 69 -14.31 2.41 9.38
N ASP A 70 -15.34 3.17 9.75
CA ASP A 70 -16.75 2.87 9.48
C ASP A 70 -17.13 2.82 7.99
N THR A 71 -16.28 3.34 7.08
CA THR A 71 -16.49 3.27 5.62
C THR A 71 -16.00 1.97 5.00
N LEU A 72 -15.39 1.09 5.80
CA LEU A 72 -14.80 -0.17 5.35
C LEU A 72 -15.18 -1.30 6.32
N TYR A 73 -15.68 -2.39 5.78
CA TYR A 73 -15.91 -3.62 6.52
C TYR A 73 -14.63 -4.46 6.56
N TYR A 74 -14.46 -5.29 7.60
CA TYR A 74 -13.50 -6.38 7.59
C TYR A 74 -14.22 -7.73 7.68
N THR A 75 -13.53 -8.81 7.31
CA THR A 75 -14.10 -10.14 7.24
C THR A 75 -13.35 -11.11 8.15
N GLU A 76 -14.11 -11.93 8.85
CA GLU A 76 -13.62 -13.11 9.55
C GLU A 76 -13.89 -14.32 8.64
N ILE A 77 -12.85 -14.92 8.09
CA ILE A 77 -12.95 -15.97 7.06
C ILE A 77 -12.79 -17.34 7.69
N ASP A 78 -13.64 -18.30 7.31
CA ASP A 78 -13.47 -19.71 7.67
C ASP A 78 -12.36 -20.34 6.81
N ASN A 79 -11.18 -20.48 7.39
CA ASN A 79 -9.98 -21.02 6.75
C ASN A 79 -10.06 -22.51 6.37
N HIS A 80 -11.13 -23.22 6.77
CA HIS A 80 -11.42 -24.59 6.30
C HIS A 80 -12.11 -24.60 4.94
N LEU A 81 -12.83 -23.54 4.59
CA LEU A 81 -13.62 -23.41 3.38
C LEU A 81 -12.97 -22.49 2.35
N ALA A 82 -12.36 -21.40 2.80
CA ALA A 82 -11.77 -20.39 1.91
C ALA A 82 -10.40 -19.92 2.39
N ASP A 83 -9.47 -19.81 1.46
CA ASP A 83 -8.18 -19.18 1.68
C ASP A 83 -8.33 -17.65 1.54
N PRO A 84 -7.83 -16.83 2.52
CA PRO A 84 -8.01 -15.38 2.50
C PRO A 84 -7.39 -14.69 1.27
N TYR A 85 -6.19 -15.11 0.84
CA TYR A 85 -5.53 -14.56 -0.34
C TYR A 85 -6.29 -14.91 -1.62
N TYR A 86 -6.69 -16.19 -1.77
CA TYR A 86 -7.49 -16.61 -2.91
C TYR A 86 -8.79 -15.83 -3.00
N LEU A 87 -9.51 -15.72 -1.87
CA LEU A 87 -10.78 -15.00 -1.80
C LEU A 87 -10.63 -13.52 -2.15
N TYR A 88 -9.56 -12.86 -1.69
CA TYR A 88 -9.23 -11.49 -2.05
C TYR A 88 -9.09 -11.32 -3.57
N TYR A 89 -8.27 -12.15 -4.22
CA TYR A 89 -8.07 -12.06 -5.66
C TYR A 89 -9.34 -12.41 -6.44
N TYR A 90 -10.11 -13.38 -5.96
CA TYR A 90 -11.39 -13.74 -6.58
C TYR A 90 -12.38 -12.56 -6.53
N LEU A 91 -12.58 -11.96 -5.37
CA LEU A 91 -13.52 -10.85 -5.19
C LEU A 91 -13.08 -9.60 -5.94
N LYS A 92 -11.78 -9.35 -6.06
CA LYS A 92 -11.23 -8.21 -6.80
C LYS A 92 -11.52 -8.26 -8.31
N GLN A 93 -11.80 -9.43 -8.86
CA GLN A 93 -12.17 -9.60 -10.27
C GLN A 93 -13.67 -9.36 -10.51
N LEU A 94 -14.50 -9.35 -9.46
CA LEU A 94 -15.93 -9.15 -9.60
C LEU A 94 -16.26 -7.68 -9.80
N ASP A 95 -17.18 -7.40 -10.73
CA ASP A 95 -17.78 -6.06 -10.84
C ASP A 95 -18.86 -5.90 -9.78
N LEU A 96 -18.50 -5.30 -8.65
CA LEU A 96 -19.42 -5.04 -7.54
C LEU A 96 -20.22 -3.74 -7.71
N THR A 97 -19.97 -2.95 -8.74
CA THR A 97 -20.63 -1.66 -8.96
C THR A 97 -22.13 -1.82 -9.20
N GLN A 98 -22.54 -2.95 -9.78
CA GLN A 98 -23.95 -3.29 -10.02
C GLN A 98 -24.74 -3.60 -8.74
N LEU A 99 -24.06 -3.91 -7.64
CA LEU A 99 -24.68 -4.21 -6.34
C LEU A 99 -24.87 -2.96 -5.46
N ASN A 100 -24.58 -1.78 -6.03
CA ASN A 100 -24.72 -0.50 -5.33
C ASN A 100 -26.16 -0.25 -4.92
N SER A 101 -26.40 0.00 -3.62
CA SER A 101 -27.71 0.34 -3.05
C SER A 101 -27.88 1.84 -2.75
N GLY A 102 -26.82 2.64 -2.92
CA GLY A 102 -26.84 4.07 -2.62
C GLY A 102 -27.31 4.93 -3.80
N THR A 103 -28.16 5.92 -3.54
CA THR A 103 -28.66 6.86 -4.57
C THR A 103 -27.73 8.08 -4.77
N GLY A 104 -26.94 8.47 -3.79
CA GLY A 104 -26.01 9.61 -3.86
C GLY A 104 -24.57 9.18 -3.72
N VAL A 105 -24.23 8.59 -2.58
CA VAL A 105 -22.91 7.98 -2.35
C VAL A 105 -23.01 6.47 -2.56
N PRO A 106 -22.19 5.87 -3.42
CA PRO A 106 -22.17 4.43 -3.59
C PRO A 106 -22.00 3.72 -2.25
N SER A 107 -22.87 2.75 -1.96
CA SER A 107 -22.85 2.01 -0.70
C SER A 107 -23.25 0.56 -0.88
N MET A 108 -22.68 -0.31 -0.04
CA MET A 108 -22.95 -1.74 0.03
C MET A 108 -23.39 -2.13 1.43
N THR A 109 -24.40 -2.98 1.52
CA THR A 109 -24.86 -3.57 2.77
C THR A 109 -24.24 -4.94 2.99
N PHE A 110 -24.37 -5.49 4.21
CA PHE A 110 -23.98 -6.87 4.49
C PHE A 110 -24.72 -7.85 3.58
N ASP A 111 -26.03 -7.67 3.41
CA ASP A 111 -26.86 -8.56 2.59
C ASP A 111 -26.41 -8.57 1.13
N SER A 112 -26.03 -7.40 0.59
CA SER A 112 -25.48 -7.31 -0.77
C SER A 112 -24.23 -8.18 -0.92
N TYR A 113 -23.32 -8.15 0.05
CA TYR A 113 -22.13 -9.00 0.04
C TYR A 113 -22.44 -10.46 0.31
N TYR A 114 -23.26 -10.77 1.31
CA TYR A 114 -23.59 -12.15 1.71
C TYR A 114 -24.26 -12.95 0.60
N ASN A 115 -24.99 -12.29 -0.29
CA ASN A 115 -25.66 -12.94 -1.43
C ASN A 115 -24.75 -13.18 -2.63
N ILE A 116 -23.50 -12.69 -2.62
CA ILE A 116 -22.55 -12.97 -3.69
C ILE A 116 -22.21 -14.46 -3.69
N LYS A 117 -22.36 -15.10 -4.86
CA LYS A 117 -22.00 -16.48 -5.08
C LYS A 117 -20.58 -16.57 -5.60
N VAL A 118 -19.81 -17.46 -5.03
CA VAL A 118 -18.41 -17.71 -5.39
C VAL A 118 -18.20 -19.20 -5.67
N ASN A 119 -17.45 -19.51 -6.71
CA ASN A 119 -17.08 -20.86 -7.06
C ASN A 119 -15.66 -21.14 -6.60
N LEU A 120 -15.52 -21.93 -5.55
CA LEU A 120 -14.22 -22.23 -4.95
C LEU A 120 -13.73 -23.63 -5.35
N PRO A 121 -12.45 -23.79 -5.73
CA PRO A 121 -11.80 -25.08 -5.84
C PRO A 121 -11.55 -25.67 -4.45
N ASN A 122 -10.89 -26.81 -4.35
CA ASN A 122 -10.50 -27.35 -3.05
C ASN A 122 -9.52 -26.40 -2.33
N ILE A 123 -9.43 -26.50 -1.01
CA ILE A 123 -8.64 -25.56 -0.18
C ILE A 123 -7.14 -25.60 -0.50
N HIS A 124 -6.61 -26.73 -0.95
CA HIS A 124 -5.20 -26.84 -1.33
C HIS A 124 -4.89 -26.06 -2.61
N GLU A 125 -5.77 -26.16 -3.60
CA GLU A 125 -5.68 -25.36 -4.84
C GLU A 125 -5.83 -23.87 -4.54
N GLN A 126 -6.78 -23.49 -3.69
CA GLN A 126 -6.95 -22.09 -3.28
C GLN A 126 -5.66 -21.54 -2.66
N ARG A 127 -5.05 -22.25 -1.72
CA ARG A 127 -3.80 -21.84 -1.07
C ARG A 127 -2.65 -21.71 -2.06
N ALA A 128 -2.50 -22.68 -2.97
CA ALA A 128 -1.45 -22.65 -3.99
C ALA A 128 -1.58 -21.41 -4.90
N VAL A 129 -2.80 -21.16 -5.39
CA VAL A 129 -3.07 -20.01 -6.27
C VAL A 129 -2.96 -18.68 -5.49
N GLY A 130 -3.53 -18.61 -4.30
CA GLY A 130 -3.48 -17.42 -3.44
C GLY A 130 -2.04 -17.02 -3.12
N GLN A 131 -1.22 -17.99 -2.70
CA GLN A 131 0.20 -17.77 -2.42
C GLN A 131 0.99 -17.35 -3.67
N PHE A 132 0.73 -17.97 -4.81
CA PHE A 132 1.38 -17.58 -6.07
C PHE A 132 1.09 -16.12 -6.44
N LEU A 133 -0.18 -15.72 -6.35
CA LEU A 133 -0.60 -14.36 -6.68
C LEU A 133 -0.05 -13.34 -5.67
N SER A 134 0.01 -13.68 -4.38
CA SER A 134 0.59 -12.79 -3.36
C SER A 134 2.07 -12.51 -3.62
N VAL A 135 2.85 -13.52 -4.00
CA VAL A 135 4.27 -13.34 -4.36
C VAL A 135 4.44 -12.42 -5.57
N LEU A 136 3.50 -12.48 -6.54
CA LEU A 136 3.53 -11.56 -7.69
C LEU A 136 3.22 -10.12 -7.27
N ASP A 137 2.21 -9.93 -6.41
CA ASP A 137 1.88 -8.60 -5.89
C ASP A 137 3.04 -8.00 -5.06
N ASP A 138 3.71 -8.81 -4.24
CA ASP A 138 4.90 -8.39 -3.48
C ASP A 138 6.02 -7.90 -4.41
N LYS A 139 6.27 -8.63 -5.51
CA LYS A 139 7.24 -8.21 -6.53
C LYS A 139 6.84 -6.90 -7.21
N ILE A 140 5.56 -6.72 -7.53
CA ILE A 140 5.03 -5.48 -8.10
C ILE A 140 5.23 -4.32 -7.14
N GLN A 141 4.92 -4.51 -5.85
CA GLN A 141 5.10 -3.49 -4.83
C GLN A 141 6.58 -3.15 -4.62
N LEU A 142 7.45 -4.16 -4.59
CA LEU A 142 8.89 -3.95 -4.49
C LEU A 142 9.43 -3.14 -5.67
N ASN A 143 9.04 -3.50 -6.90
CA ASN A 143 9.46 -2.77 -8.10
C ASN A 143 8.95 -1.31 -8.10
N LYS A 144 7.74 -1.07 -7.63
CA LYS A 144 7.23 0.31 -7.46
C LYS A 144 8.10 1.10 -6.48
N ARG A 145 8.42 0.55 -5.30
CA ARG A 145 9.30 1.21 -4.32
C ARG A 145 10.70 1.49 -4.87
N ILE A 146 11.27 0.55 -5.62
CA ILE A 146 12.57 0.74 -6.28
C ILE A 146 12.49 1.89 -7.28
N ASN A 147 11.47 1.92 -8.12
CA ASN A 147 11.27 2.99 -9.10
C ASN A 147 11.08 4.36 -8.44
N ASP A 148 10.32 4.44 -7.35
CA ASP A 148 10.11 5.68 -6.62
C ASP A 148 11.42 6.18 -5.97
N ASN A 149 12.21 5.28 -5.39
CA ASN A 149 13.53 5.60 -4.85
C ASN A 149 14.50 6.08 -5.93
N LEU A 150 14.51 5.43 -7.11
CA LEU A 150 15.34 5.86 -8.24
C LEU A 150 14.94 7.24 -8.76
N ARG A 151 13.64 7.53 -8.83
CA ARG A 151 13.14 8.85 -9.22
C ARG A 151 13.56 9.91 -8.20
N ALA A 152 13.42 9.63 -6.90
CA ALA A 152 13.84 10.54 -5.84
C ALA A 152 15.36 10.82 -5.89
N SER A 153 16.19 9.77 -6.04
CA SER A 153 17.64 9.90 -6.17
C SER A 153 18.05 10.71 -7.40
N ARG A 154 17.37 10.50 -8.54
CA ARG A 154 17.62 11.28 -9.77
C ARG A 154 17.26 12.76 -9.57
N ALA A 155 16.15 13.05 -8.92
CA ALA A 155 15.74 14.44 -8.62
C ALA A 155 16.77 15.13 -7.72
N GLN A 156 17.26 14.43 -6.66
CA GLN A 156 18.31 14.96 -5.78
C GLN A 156 19.62 15.22 -6.51
N SER A 157 20.06 14.29 -7.38
CA SER A 157 21.28 14.47 -8.17
C SER A 157 21.16 15.64 -9.15
N GLN A 158 20.00 15.84 -9.75
CA GLN A 158 19.74 16.95 -10.67
C GLN A 158 19.76 18.29 -9.93
N THR A 159 19.14 18.37 -8.76
CA THR A 159 19.18 19.56 -7.89
C THR A 159 20.61 19.90 -7.47
N GLN A 160 21.39 18.88 -7.07
CA GLN A 160 22.79 19.08 -6.69
C GLN A 160 23.65 19.58 -7.86
N PHE A 161 23.42 19.04 -9.06
CA PHE A 161 24.10 19.49 -10.28
C PHE A 161 23.77 20.95 -10.63
N GLU A 162 22.49 21.34 -10.51
CA GLU A 162 22.05 22.72 -10.75
C GLU A 162 22.66 23.70 -9.72
N LEU A 163 22.74 23.31 -8.45
CA LEU A 163 23.39 24.10 -7.39
C LEU A 163 24.88 24.29 -7.68
N CYS A 164 25.60 23.23 -8.06
CA CYS A 164 27.02 23.32 -8.43
C CYS A 164 27.23 24.22 -9.64
N ARG A 165 26.35 24.12 -10.65
CA ARG A 165 26.41 24.95 -11.86
C ARG A 165 26.11 26.42 -11.55
N GLY A 166 25.14 26.72 -10.70
CA GLY A 166 24.82 28.08 -10.24
C GLY A 166 25.96 28.71 -9.44
N ALA A 167 26.64 27.93 -8.60
CA ALA A 167 27.81 28.39 -7.85
C ALA A 167 29.01 28.70 -8.77
N ALA A 168 29.23 27.90 -9.84
CA ALA A 168 30.27 28.16 -10.81
C ALA A 168 30.05 29.45 -11.63
N VAL A 169 28.78 29.72 -11.99
CA VAL A 169 28.44 30.97 -12.73
C VAL A 169 28.63 32.22 -11.87
N ASN A 170 28.39 32.12 -10.54
CA ASN A 170 28.61 33.24 -9.62
C ASN A 170 30.09 33.47 -9.25
N ALA A 171 30.96 32.49 -9.48
CA ALA A 171 32.41 32.64 -9.28
C ALA A 171 33.11 33.39 -10.41
N ASP A 172 32.51 33.46 -11.61
CA ASP A 172 33.07 34.17 -12.77
C ASP A 172 32.74 35.67 -12.82
N VAL A 173 32.04 36.24 -11.82
CA VAL A 173 31.68 37.66 -11.78
C VAL A 173 32.50 38.41 -10.74
N SER A 174 33.80 38.15 -10.66
CA SER A 174 34.70 39.07 -9.94
C SER A 174 36.05 39.18 -10.64
N PRO A 175 36.19 40.10 -11.64
CA PRO A 175 37.49 40.43 -12.13
C PRO A 175 38.02 41.62 -11.31
N ASN A 176 38.73 41.38 -10.22
CA ASN A 176 39.82 42.25 -9.75
C ASN A 176 40.42 41.78 -8.42
N LEU A 177 41.73 41.73 -8.46
CA LEU A 177 42.71 41.50 -7.40
C LEU A 177 43.26 40.08 -7.29
N LEU A 178 44.10 39.70 -8.25
CA LEU A 178 45.20 38.80 -8.03
C LEU A 178 46.50 39.53 -8.31
N THR A 179 47.03 40.19 -7.26
CA THR A 179 48.46 40.45 -7.19
C THR A 179 49.12 39.10 -6.82
N LEU A 180 49.95 38.63 -7.73
CA LEU A 180 50.78 37.46 -7.61
C LEU A 180 51.88 37.72 -6.55
N ASP A 181 51.78 37.07 -5.40
CA ASP A 181 52.97 36.84 -4.57
C ASP A 181 53.52 35.45 -4.89
N ARG A 182 54.65 35.45 -5.56
CA ARG A 182 55.45 34.25 -5.88
C ARG A 182 56.44 34.04 -4.74
N SER A 183 56.10 33.29 -3.72
CA SER A 183 57.11 32.63 -2.91
C SER A 183 56.56 31.43 -2.18
N SER A 184 57.24 30.29 -2.49
CA SER A 184 57.29 29.03 -1.70
C SER A 184 55.98 28.29 -1.41
N THR A 185 55.77 27.04 -1.77
CA THR A 185 56.46 25.86 -1.23
C THR A 185 55.81 24.56 -1.75
N LYS A 186 56.64 23.67 -2.17
CA LYS A 186 56.48 22.22 -2.39
C LYS A 186 55.28 21.52 -1.75
N VAL A 187 54.42 20.93 -2.59
CA VAL A 187 53.46 19.89 -2.20
C VAL A 187 54.11 18.51 -2.33
N LYS A 188 54.27 17.83 -1.20
CA LYS A 188 54.66 16.43 -1.12
C LYS A 188 53.43 15.54 -1.35
N VAL A 189 53.36 14.87 -2.47
CA VAL A 189 52.42 13.77 -2.69
C VAL A 189 52.95 12.52 -2.00
N ARG A 190 52.26 12.05 -0.94
CA ARG A 190 52.45 10.71 -0.40
C ARG A 190 51.49 9.75 -1.10
N ARG A 191 52.03 8.82 -1.87
CA ARG A 191 51.36 7.58 -2.25
C ARG A 191 51.37 6.66 -1.03
N ALA A 192 50.19 6.16 -0.64
CA ALA A 192 50.05 5.01 0.23
C ALA A 192 49.96 3.75 -0.63
N ALA A 193 50.69 2.75 -0.23
CA ALA A 193 50.73 1.41 -0.79
C ALA A 193 49.48 0.62 -0.36
#